data_0d107f25a32a1cc46b10ac8cc88d3904
#
_entry.id   0d107f25a32a1cc46b10ac8cc88d3904
#
_cell.length_a   1.000
_cell.length_b   1.000
_cell.length_c   1.000
_cell.angle_alpha   90.00
_cell.angle_beta   90.00
_cell.angle_gamma   90.00
#
_symmetry.space_group_name_H-M   'P 1'
#
loop_
_entity.id
_entity.type
_entity.pdbx_description
1 polymer ?
#
loop_
_entity_poly.entity_id
_entity_poly.type
_entity_poly.pdbx_seq_one_letter_code
_entity_poly.pdbx_strand_id
1 'polypeptide(L)'
;MSRFRRAGPGDVDAIVAMMCGYYQEDGYTFVDSEARTAALMLINDPSLGRLFVACDGAHVVGYVAVALGFSFEYRGREAFVDELLIAESHRGRGLGREALEVAETYCREAGVNALHLEVERHRENALDLYRRRGFADFNRYLMTKWLTPSKTAPRPTAST
;
A
#
# COMPACT_ATOMS: atom_id res chain seq x y z
N MET A 1 7.25 1.37 -20.94
CA MET A 1 7.07 0.05 -20.31
C MET A 1 7.07 0.25 -18.80
N SER A 2 6.09 -0.27 -18.07
CA SER A 2 6.03 -0.10 -16.60
C SER A 2 7.17 -0.90 -15.95
N ARG A 3 7.80 -0.28 -14.95
CA ARG A 3 8.78 -0.97 -14.09
C ARG A 3 8.11 -1.90 -13.07
N PHE A 4 6.78 -1.83 -12.97
CA PHE A 4 5.98 -2.65 -12.07
C PHE A 4 5.46 -3.91 -12.78
N ARG A 5 5.49 -5.03 -12.07
CA ARG A 5 4.85 -6.30 -12.42
C ARG A 5 4.07 -6.87 -11.23
N ARG A 6 3.20 -7.82 -11.46
CA ARG A 6 2.57 -8.57 -10.37
C ARG A 6 3.62 -9.26 -9.52
N ALA A 7 3.44 -9.19 -8.21
CA ALA A 7 4.26 -9.94 -7.28
C ALA A 7 3.89 -11.43 -7.30
N GLY A 8 4.88 -12.25 -7.10
CA GLY A 8 4.73 -13.69 -6.89
C GLY A 8 5.33 -14.12 -5.54
N PRO A 9 5.17 -15.41 -5.16
CA PRO A 9 5.71 -15.91 -3.89
C PRO A 9 7.21 -15.70 -3.73
N GLY A 10 7.98 -15.70 -4.84
CA GLY A 10 9.42 -15.44 -4.83
C GLY A 10 9.82 -14.00 -4.48
N ASP A 11 8.88 -13.06 -4.47
CA ASP A 11 9.14 -11.66 -4.11
C ASP A 11 8.95 -11.37 -2.63
N VAL A 12 8.36 -12.31 -1.87
CA VAL A 12 7.94 -12.10 -0.48
C VAL A 12 9.12 -11.72 0.42
N ASP A 13 10.29 -12.34 0.23
CA ASP A 13 11.48 -12.03 1.04
C ASP A 13 11.90 -10.56 0.87
N ALA A 14 11.92 -10.07 -0.35
CA ALA A 14 12.31 -8.69 -0.64
C ALA A 14 11.25 -7.69 -0.15
N ILE A 15 9.96 -8.00 -0.32
CA ILE A 15 8.84 -7.16 0.15
C ILE A 15 8.89 -7.04 1.67
N VAL A 16 9.02 -8.16 2.38
CA VAL A 16 9.05 -8.21 3.86
C VAL A 16 10.29 -7.49 4.41
N ALA A 17 11.45 -7.63 3.75
CA ALA A 17 12.65 -6.88 4.15
C ALA A 17 12.47 -5.36 4.00
N MET A 18 11.86 -4.89 2.91
CA MET A 18 11.53 -3.47 2.72
C MET A 18 10.53 -2.98 3.75
N MET A 19 9.48 -3.77 4.02
CA MET A 19 8.46 -3.48 5.03
C MET A 19 9.07 -3.36 6.43
N CYS A 20 9.95 -4.28 6.80
CA CYS A 20 10.66 -4.28 8.08
C CYS A 20 11.44 -2.98 8.30
N GLY A 21 12.21 -2.56 7.31
CA GLY A 21 12.97 -1.30 7.37
C GLY A 21 12.07 -0.09 7.60
N TYR A 22 11.00 0.01 6.84
CA TYR A 22 10.05 1.13 6.94
C TYR A 22 9.34 1.17 8.31
N TYR A 23 8.83 0.03 8.79
CA TYR A 23 8.14 -0.03 10.08
C TYR A 23 9.07 0.26 11.26
N GLN A 24 10.33 -0.16 11.19
CA GLN A 24 11.33 0.16 12.21
C GLN A 24 11.66 1.65 12.28
N GLU A 25 11.80 2.31 11.13
CA GLU A 25 12.02 3.76 11.05
C GLU A 25 10.86 4.56 11.68
N ASP A 26 9.63 4.12 11.48
CA ASP A 26 8.43 4.75 12.06
C ASP A 26 8.14 4.29 13.51
N GLY A 27 8.98 3.45 14.11
CA GLY A 27 8.85 2.99 15.50
C GLY A 27 7.75 1.96 15.73
N TYR A 28 7.27 1.31 14.69
CA TYR A 28 6.29 0.22 14.80
C TYR A 28 6.95 -1.11 15.11
N THR A 29 6.26 -1.95 15.89
CA THR A 29 6.68 -3.33 16.09
C THR A 29 6.44 -4.12 14.80
N PHE A 30 7.45 -4.87 14.35
CA PHE A 30 7.37 -5.69 13.15
C PHE A 30 7.51 -7.17 13.51
N VAL A 31 6.61 -8.01 12.97
CA VAL A 31 6.65 -9.46 13.09
C VAL A 31 6.74 -10.08 11.71
N ASP A 32 7.92 -10.60 11.36
CA ASP A 32 8.25 -11.12 10.02
C ASP A 32 7.26 -12.19 9.55
N SER A 33 6.91 -13.14 10.40
CA SER A 33 5.99 -14.24 10.07
C SER A 33 4.57 -13.74 9.74
N GLU A 34 4.09 -12.71 10.42
CA GLU A 34 2.77 -12.12 10.16
C GLU A 34 2.78 -11.36 8.84
N ALA A 35 3.84 -10.59 8.56
CA ALA A 35 4.01 -9.87 7.31
C ALA A 35 4.09 -10.81 6.10
N ARG A 36 4.84 -11.92 6.22
CA ARG A 36 4.92 -12.98 5.19
C ARG A 36 3.57 -13.61 4.92
N THR A 37 2.84 -13.95 5.97
CA THR A 37 1.50 -14.54 5.85
C THR A 37 0.57 -13.58 5.13
N ALA A 38 0.55 -12.29 5.50
CA ALA A 38 -0.29 -11.29 4.86
C ALA A 38 0.08 -11.08 3.38
N ALA A 39 1.37 -10.99 3.04
CA ALA A 39 1.83 -10.86 1.66
C ALA A 39 1.41 -12.07 0.80
N LEU A 40 1.59 -13.29 1.31
CA LEU A 40 1.18 -14.52 0.62
C LEU A 40 -0.34 -14.60 0.44
N MET A 41 -1.13 -14.18 1.42
CA MET A 41 -2.59 -14.12 1.29
C MET A 41 -2.99 -13.22 0.13
N LEU A 42 -2.42 -12.01 0.06
CA LEU A 42 -2.76 -11.05 -1.01
C LEU A 42 -2.27 -11.53 -2.39
N ILE A 43 -1.13 -12.23 -2.46
CA ILE A 43 -0.59 -12.78 -3.70
C ILE A 43 -1.49 -13.93 -4.23
N ASN A 44 -1.94 -14.80 -3.33
CA ASN A 44 -2.62 -16.05 -3.69
C ASN A 44 -4.14 -15.90 -3.83
N ASP A 45 -4.74 -14.88 -3.23
CA ASP A 45 -6.19 -14.66 -3.30
C ASP A 45 -6.53 -13.36 -4.06
N PRO A 46 -6.90 -13.48 -5.35
CA PRO A 46 -7.29 -12.32 -6.16
C PRO A 46 -8.52 -11.57 -5.66
N SER A 47 -9.34 -12.19 -4.81
CA SER A 47 -10.53 -11.55 -4.25
C SER A 47 -10.20 -10.49 -3.20
N LEU A 48 -9.03 -10.61 -2.55
CA LEU A 48 -8.53 -9.64 -1.58
C LEU A 48 -7.92 -8.40 -2.22
N GLY A 49 -7.38 -8.53 -3.44
CA GLY A 49 -6.69 -7.45 -4.11
C GLY A 49 -5.50 -7.89 -4.93
N ARG A 50 -4.46 -7.05 -4.98
CA ARG A 50 -3.26 -7.32 -5.76
C ARG A 50 -2.03 -6.65 -5.18
N LEU A 51 -0.91 -7.33 -5.27
CA LEU A 51 0.41 -6.82 -4.92
C LEU A 51 1.27 -6.70 -6.19
N PHE A 52 1.92 -5.55 -6.36
CA PHE A 52 2.83 -5.29 -7.47
C PHE A 52 4.19 -4.89 -6.93
N VAL A 53 5.25 -5.27 -7.64
CA VAL A 53 6.63 -4.92 -7.32
C VAL A 53 7.28 -4.15 -8.46
N ALA A 54 8.09 -3.15 -8.10
CA ALA A 54 9.00 -2.48 -9.01
C ALA A 54 10.36 -3.14 -8.92
N CYS A 55 10.99 -3.40 -10.07
CA CYS A 55 12.30 -4.02 -10.14
C CYS A 55 13.32 -3.10 -10.83
N ASP A 56 14.55 -3.12 -10.33
CA ASP A 56 15.74 -2.63 -11.01
C ASP A 56 16.68 -3.83 -11.21
N GLY A 57 16.75 -4.32 -12.45
CA GLY A 57 17.35 -5.61 -12.74
C GLY A 57 16.64 -6.75 -11.98
N ALA A 58 17.39 -7.50 -11.19
CA ALA A 58 16.87 -8.60 -10.36
C ALA A 58 16.38 -8.15 -8.98
N HIS A 59 16.54 -6.88 -8.62
CA HIS A 59 16.24 -6.37 -7.28
C HIS A 59 14.86 -5.72 -7.22
N VAL A 60 14.05 -6.08 -6.22
CA VAL A 60 12.82 -5.36 -5.89
C VAL A 60 13.22 -4.05 -5.20
N VAL A 61 12.76 -2.93 -5.76
CA VAL A 61 13.07 -1.57 -5.29
C VAL A 61 11.82 -0.79 -4.87
N GLY A 62 10.67 -1.41 -4.94
CA GLY A 62 9.41 -0.84 -4.49
C GLY A 62 8.28 -1.84 -4.60
N TYR A 63 7.16 -1.55 -3.93
CA TYR A 63 5.93 -2.29 -4.09
C TYR A 63 4.71 -1.41 -3.84
N VAL A 64 3.58 -1.85 -4.35
CA VAL A 64 2.26 -1.29 -4.04
C VAL A 64 1.28 -2.42 -3.80
N ALA A 65 0.59 -2.36 -2.67
CA ALA A 65 -0.49 -3.26 -2.29
C ALA A 65 -1.83 -2.56 -2.49
N VAL A 66 -2.74 -3.21 -3.21
CA VAL A 66 -4.11 -2.73 -3.44
C VAL A 66 -5.07 -3.75 -2.83
N ALA A 67 -5.85 -3.32 -1.85
CA ALA A 67 -6.89 -4.12 -1.22
C ALA A 67 -8.26 -3.79 -1.83
N LEU A 68 -9.06 -4.82 -2.13
CA LEU A 68 -10.42 -4.67 -2.65
C LEU A 68 -11.44 -4.67 -1.52
N GLY A 69 -12.45 -3.84 -1.67
CA GLY A 69 -13.57 -3.72 -0.76
C GLY A 69 -14.89 -3.48 -1.49
N PHE A 70 -15.93 -3.18 -0.71
CA PHE A 70 -17.26 -2.82 -1.19
C PHE A 70 -17.79 -1.65 -0.38
N SER A 71 -18.42 -0.69 -1.07
CA SER A 71 -19.03 0.46 -0.44
C SER A 71 -20.38 0.81 -1.07
N PHE A 72 -21.39 1.01 -0.24
CA PHE A 72 -22.68 1.56 -0.69
C PHE A 72 -22.53 3.02 -1.15
N GLU A 73 -21.67 3.79 -0.51
CA GLU A 73 -21.43 5.19 -0.88
C GLU A 73 -20.90 5.29 -2.31
N TYR A 74 -19.97 4.42 -2.67
CA TYR A 74 -19.39 4.36 -4.01
C TYR A 74 -20.08 3.36 -4.93
N ARG A 75 -21.21 2.80 -4.51
CA ARG A 75 -22.14 1.99 -5.31
C ARG A 75 -21.52 0.73 -5.90
N GLY A 76 -20.64 0.06 -5.17
CA GLY A 76 -20.03 -1.17 -5.63
C GLY A 76 -18.63 -1.38 -5.08
N ARG A 77 -17.75 -1.89 -5.92
CA ARG A 77 -16.36 -2.13 -5.51
C ARG A 77 -15.64 -0.82 -5.23
N GLU A 78 -14.93 -0.81 -4.12
CA GLU A 78 -13.91 0.18 -3.81
C GLU A 78 -12.57 -0.52 -3.64
N ALA A 79 -11.50 0.23 -3.58
CA ALA A 79 -10.17 -0.28 -3.27
C ALA A 79 -9.38 0.72 -2.43
N PHE A 80 -8.39 0.21 -1.72
CA PHE A 80 -7.39 1.01 -1.01
C PHE A 80 -6.00 0.71 -1.57
N VAL A 81 -5.22 1.76 -1.80
CA VAL A 81 -3.77 1.63 -1.81
C VAL A 81 -3.38 1.44 -0.34
N ASP A 82 -3.30 0.17 0.07
CA ASP A 82 -3.04 -0.20 1.47
C ASP A 82 -1.62 0.18 1.88
N GLU A 83 -0.67 -0.08 1.00
CA GLU A 83 0.72 0.29 1.23
C GLU A 83 1.44 0.58 -0.10
N LEU A 84 2.24 1.64 -0.12
CA LEU A 84 3.10 2.00 -1.23
C LEU A 84 4.48 2.37 -0.69
N LEU A 85 5.49 1.59 -1.04
CA LEU A 85 6.84 1.80 -0.57
C LEU A 85 7.84 1.79 -1.73
N ILE A 86 8.72 2.79 -1.76
CA ILE A 86 9.84 2.88 -2.70
C ILE A 86 11.13 2.97 -1.88
N ALA A 87 12.09 2.13 -2.22
CA ALA A 87 13.43 2.16 -1.62
C ALA A 87 14.04 3.56 -1.73
N GLU A 88 14.66 4.04 -0.67
CA GLU A 88 15.18 5.42 -0.56
C GLU A 88 16.08 5.78 -1.74
N SER A 89 16.99 4.88 -2.11
CA SER A 89 17.89 5.04 -3.26
C SER A 89 17.19 5.21 -4.61
N HIS A 90 15.90 4.90 -4.70
CA HIS A 90 15.11 4.95 -5.92
C HIS A 90 13.98 5.99 -5.89
N ARG A 91 13.86 6.74 -4.80
CA ARG A 91 12.91 7.86 -4.68
C ARG A 91 13.29 9.00 -5.63
N GLY A 92 12.33 9.86 -5.93
CA GLY A 92 12.53 11.00 -6.85
C GLY A 92 12.65 10.64 -8.34
N ARG A 93 12.54 9.34 -8.69
CA ARG A 93 12.68 8.83 -10.07
C ARG A 93 11.33 8.48 -10.73
N GLY A 94 10.22 8.96 -10.17
CA GLY A 94 8.87 8.75 -10.72
C GLY A 94 8.22 7.41 -10.36
N LEU A 95 8.87 6.54 -9.57
CA LEU A 95 8.31 5.22 -9.21
C LEU A 95 7.01 5.31 -8.41
N GLY A 96 6.88 6.29 -7.52
CA GLY A 96 5.63 6.49 -6.77
C GLY A 96 4.45 6.82 -7.70
N ARG A 97 4.69 7.63 -8.75
CA ARG A 97 3.68 7.93 -9.76
C ARG A 97 3.30 6.68 -10.56
N GLU A 98 4.29 5.90 -11.00
CA GLU A 98 4.04 4.63 -11.72
C GLU A 98 3.29 3.61 -10.85
N ALA A 99 3.59 3.53 -9.55
CA ALA A 99 2.87 2.68 -8.62
C ALA A 99 1.38 3.00 -8.59
N LEU A 100 1.03 4.30 -8.52
CA LEU A 100 -0.36 4.74 -8.57
C LEU A 100 -1.00 4.46 -9.93
N GLU A 101 -0.29 4.63 -11.04
CA GLU A 101 -0.79 4.31 -12.38
C GLU A 101 -1.12 2.83 -12.53
N VAL A 102 -0.28 1.95 -11.99
CA VAL A 102 -0.51 0.50 -11.98
C VAL A 102 -1.70 0.15 -11.10
N ALA A 103 -1.80 0.73 -9.91
CA ALA A 103 -2.93 0.55 -9.01
C ALA A 103 -4.25 1.00 -9.65
N GLU A 104 -4.28 2.18 -10.26
CA GLU A 104 -5.46 2.71 -10.96
C GLU A 104 -5.86 1.82 -12.15
N THR A 105 -4.89 1.34 -12.93
CA THR A 105 -5.15 0.45 -14.06
C THR A 105 -5.78 -0.86 -13.59
N TYR A 106 -5.19 -1.48 -12.57
CA TYR A 106 -5.74 -2.68 -11.95
C TYR A 106 -7.16 -2.45 -11.42
N CYS A 107 -7.39 -1.34 -10.74
CA CYS A 107 -8.72 -1.00 -10.20
C CYS A 107 -9.77 -0.85 -11.30
N ARG A 108 -9.43 -0.18 -12.41
CA ARG A 108 -10.35 -0.07 -13.57
C ARG A 108 -10.69 -1.41 -14.18
N GLU A 109 -9.70 -2.29 -14.36
CA GLU A 109 -9.90 -3.66 -14.85
C GLU A 109 -10.74 -4.52 -13.89
N ALA A 110 -10.60 -4.30 -12.59
CA ALA A 110 -11.37 -4.98 -11.55
C ALA A 110 -12.78 -4.41 -11.33
N GLY A 111 -13.18 -3.36 -12.07
CA GLY A 111 -14.48 -2.72 -11.92
C GLY A 111 -14.64 -1.94 -10.62
N VAL A 112 -13.56 -1.36 -10.12
CA VAL A 112 -13.54 -0.52 -8.93
C VAL A 112 -14.04 0.89 -9.27
N ASN A 113 -14.98 1.40 -8.47
CA ASN A 113 -15.58 2.72 -8.66
C ASN A 113 -14.78 3.83 -7.96
N ALA A 114 -14.13 3.53 -6.84
CA ALA A 114 -13.35 4.49 -6.07
C ALA A 114 -12.07 3.85 -5.52
N LEU A 115 -10.96 4.56 -5.65
CA LEU A 115 -9.67 4.19 -5.09
C LEU A 115 -9.32 5.16 -3.96
N HIS A 116 -9.01 4.63 -2.80
CA HIS A 116 -8.67 5.37 -1.58
C HIS A 116 -7.22 5.14 -1.19
N LEU A 117 -6.70 6.03 -0.39
CA LEU A 117 -5.45 5.86 0.35
C LEU A 117 -5.50 6.67 1.64
N GLU A 118 -4.64 6.32 2.57
CA GLU A 118 -4.37 7.08 3.77
C GLU A 118 -2.98 7.69 3.69
N VAL A 119 -2.84 8.89 4.20
CA VAL A 119 -1.55 9.59 4.25
C VAL A 119 -1.49 10.43 5.52
N GLU A 120 -0.35 10.35 6.19
CA GLU A 120 -0.11 11.18 7.36
C GLU A 120 -0.01 12.66 6.97
N ARG A 121 -0.68 13.52 7.75
CA ARG A 121 -0.84 14.95 7.43
C ARG A 121 0.49 15.70 7.27
N HIS A 122 1.56 15.24 7.92
CA HIS A 122 2.89 15.87 7.84
C HIS A 122 3.71 15.44 6.60
N ARG A 123 3.24 14.48 5.81
CA ARG A 123 3.94 14.00 4.60
C ARG A 123 3.55 14.84 3.38
N GLU A 124 3.97 16.11 3.36
CA GLU A 124 3.56 17.08 2.33
C GLU A 124 3.89 16.64 0.90
N ASN A 125 5.08 16.05 0.67
CA ASN A 125 5.47 15.56 -0.66
C ASN A 125 4.54 14.45 -1.17
N ALA A 126 4.08 13.56 -0.29
CA ALA A 126 3.14 12.50 -0.63
C ALA A 126 1.75 13.08 -0.91
N LEU A 127 1.28 14.02 -0.07
CA LEU A 127 0.02 14.73 -0.27
C LEU A 127 -0.02 15.43 -1.65
N ASP A 128 1.06 16.10 -2.03
CA ASP A 128 1.14 16.77 -3.33
C ASP A 128 1.08 15.78 -4.49
N LEU A 129 1.75 14.64 -4.37
CA LEU A 129 1.68 13.57 -5.37
C LEU A 129 0.22 13.10 -5.54
N TYR A 130 -0.46 12.80 -4.43
CA TYR A 130 -1.82 12.28 -4.46
C TYR A 130 -2.82 13.30 -5.00
N ARG A 131 -2.72 14.56 -4.60
CA ARG A 131 -3.57 15.65 -5.13
C ARG A 131 -3.40 15.83 -6.64
N ARG A 132 -2.16 15.79 -7.15
CA ARG A 132 -1.89 15.86 -8.61
C ARG A 132 -2.46 14.66 -9.37
N ARG A 133 -2.67 13.53 -8.68
CA ARG A 133 -3.33 12.34 -9.24
C ARG A 133 -4.85 12.36 -9.08
N GLY A 134 -5.43 13.42 -8.54
CA GLY A 134 -6.87 13.57 -8.39
C GLY A 134 -7.47 13.03 -7.10
N PHE A 135 -6.64 12.61 -6.13
CA PHE A 135 -7.15 12.27 -4.81
C PHE A 135 -7.59 13.54 -4.07
N ALA A 136 -8.73 13.46 -3.41
CA ALA A 136 -9.31 14.54 -2.63
C ALA A 136 -9.48 14.12 -1.16
N ASP A 137 -9.25 15.05 -0.26
CA ASP A 137 -9.51 14.88 1.18
C ASP A 137 -10.98 15.18 1.47
N PHE A 138 -11.68 14.26 2.10
CA PHE A 138 -13.08 14.41 2.51
C PHE A 138 -13.25 14.87 3.95
N ASN A 139 -12.19 15.27 4.63
CA ASN A 139 -12.22 15.73 6.03
C ASN A 139 -12.93 14.74 6.96
N ARG A 140 -12.62 13.46 6.84
CA ARG A 140 -13.13 12.37 7.68
C ARG A 140 -12.03 11.84 8.59
N TYR A 141 -12.42 11.30 9.73
CA TYR A 141 -11.52 10.54 10.58
C TYR A 141 -11.62 9.05 10.21
N LEU A 142 -10.50 8.40 9.99
CA LEU A 142 -10.41 6.96 10.05
C LEU A 142 -10.25 6.57 11.53
N MET A 143 -11.10 5.65 12.00
CA MET A 143 -11.05 5.14 13.37
C MET A 143 -10.87 3.62 13.32
N THR A 144 -9.87 3.10 14.03
CA THR A 144 -9.55 1.68 14.04
C THR A 144 -9.75 1.08 15.42
N LYS A 145 -10.40 -0.08 15.48
CA LYS A 145 -10.49 -0.93 16.68
C LYS A 145 -9.92 -2.30 16.35
N TRP A 146 -8.89 -2.71 17.08
CA TRP A 146 -8.35 -4.06 16.97
C TRP A 146 -9.32 -5.09 17.55
N LEU A 147 -9.63 -6.13 16.78
CA LEU A 147 -10.53 -7.21 17.21
C LEU A 147 -9.77 -8.46 17.65
N THR A 148 -8.52 -8.58 17.23
CA THR A 148 -7.61 -9.65 17.64
C THR A 148 -6.43 -9.08 18.40
N PRO A 149 -5.87 -9.78 19.40
CA PRO A 149 -4.63 -9.37 20.03
C PRO A 149 -3.52 -9.36 18.99
N SER A 150 -3.11 -8.20 18.53
CA SER A 150 -1.94 -8.06 17.66
C SER A 150 -0.79 -7.48 18.45
N LYS A 151 0.39 -8.08 18.30
CA LYS A 151 1.63 -7.54 18.87
C LYS A 151 2.14 -6.33 18.10
N THR A 152 1.56 -6.07 16.92
CA THR A 152 2.00 -5.07 15.95
C THR A 152 1.02 -3.92 15.76
N ALA A 153 -0.05 -3.85 16.58
CA ALA A 153 -1.01 -2.76 16.50
C ALA A 153 -0.30 -1.39 16.55
N PRO A 154 -0.45 -0.54 15.51
CA PRO A 154 0.01 0.83 15.64
C PRO A 154 -0.69 1.44 16.85
N ARG A 155 0.08 2.00 17.77
CA ARG A 155 -0.50 2.74 18.91
C ARG A 155 -0.99 4.07 18.36
N PRO A 156 -2.22 4.52 18.71
CA PRO A 156 -2.62 5.86 18.40
C PRO A 156 -1.59 6.81 19.01
N THR A 157 -1.03 7.69 18.19
CA THR A 157 -0.23 8.81 18.70
C THR A 157 -1.15 9.59 19.61
N ALA A 158 -0.77 9.71 20.88
CA ALA A 158 -1.50 10.53 21.82
C ALA A 158 -1.60 11.94 21.24
N SER A 159 -2.82 12.36 20.94
CA SER A 159 -3.08 13.75 20.56
C SER A 159 -2.79 14.59 21.79
N THR A 160 -1.71 15.36 21.76
CA THR A 160 -1.50 16.52 22.64
C THR A 160 -2.29 17.68 22.12
#